data_458465aa47ae5246d02806e7bc741dcd
#
_entry.id   458465aa47ae5246d02806e7bc741dcd
#
_cell.length_a   1.000
_cell.length_b   1.000
_cell.length_c   1.000
_cell.angle_alpha   90.00
_cell.angle_beta   90.00
_cell.angle_gamma   90.00
#
_symmetry.space_group_name_H-M   'P 1'
#
loop_
_entity.id
_entity.type
_entity.pdbx_description
1 polymer ?
#
loop_
_entity_poly.entity_id
_entity_poly.type
_entity_poly.pdbx_seq_one_letter_code
_entity_poly.pdbx_strand_id
1 'polypeptide(L)'
;DHTNLTVQNGVKDFLSRLKALGFKGWRWDVAKGFAPVYFGNYIQASQPYYSVGENWDGNATKLKNWIDGTYAGGINSSTTVSGAFDFSTYYTLSKIIVTSTETKDGIPLQMATNNFSSLNNSGSMAGLAGQFGYAEKAVTFVDNHDTFVGKEAFLGNNIPKAYAYILTHPGIPCVFAPHYYGGSYTKDGVTRNYGTGYATDINKLMAIRKTTGINAYSNVTIDRAEAGLYAAYIKKSASDAEPVVAVKIGPYSWTPSLGTGWIL
;
A
#
# COMPACT_ATOMS: atom_id res chain seq x y z
N ASP A 1 -1.48 -28.54 7.38
CA ASP A 1 -2.77 -28.76 6.72
C ASP A 1 -3.88 -28.14 7.57
N HIS A 2 -4.50 -27.05 7.09
CA HIS A 2 -5.55 -26.32 7.80
C HIS A 2 -6.94 -26.96 7.71
N THR A 3 -7.09 -28.07 6.98
CA THR A 3 -8.32 -28.88 7.05
C THR A 3 -8.39 -29.68 8.35
N ASN A 4 -7.24 -29.91 9.01
CA ASN A 4 -7.13 -30.65 10.25
C ASN A 4 -7.54 -29.77 11.46
N LEU A 5 -8.51 -30.24 12.24
CA LEU A 5 -9.02 -29.53 13.42
C LEU A 5 -7.96 -29.33 14.51
N THR A 6 -7.01 -30.26 14.66
CA THR A 6 -5.91 -30.12 15.63
C THR A 6 -5.04 -28.90 15.26
N VAL A 7 -4.74 -28.75 13.96
CA VAL A 7 -3.99 -27.58 13.45
C VAL A 7 -4.78 -26.29 13.68
N GLN A 8 -6.08 -26.27 13.32
CA GLN A 8 -6.93 -25.09 13.52
C GLN A 8 -6.99 -24.70 15.00
N ASN A 9 -7.19 -25.65 15.89
CA ASN A 9 -7.26 -25.39 17.33
C ASN A 9 -5.92 -24.89 17.88
N GLY A 10 -4.80 -25.47 17.42
CA GLY A 10 -3.46 -24.99 17.79
C GLY A 10 -3.19 -23.56 17.37
N VAL A 11 -3.61 -23.16 16.16
CA VAL A 11 -3.49 -21.77 15.69
C VAL A 11 -4.36 -20.82 16.53
N LYS A 12 -5.61 -21.20 16.83
CA LYS A 12 -6.52 -20.39 17.66
C LYS A 12 -5.97 -20.19 19.07
N ASP A 13 -5.43 -21.27 19.67
CA ASP A 13 -4.79 -21.20 20.99
C ASP A 13 -3.55 -20.29 20.97
N PHE A 14 -2.69 -20.41 19.96
CA PHE A 14 -1.54 -19.52 19.78
C PHE A 14 -1.95 -18.05 19.69
N LEU A 15 -2.95 -17.71 18.87
CA LEU A 15 -3.46 -16.33 18.74
C LEU A 15 -4.06 -15.82 20.05
N SER A 16 -4.77 -16.67 20.79
CA SER A 16 -5.31 -16.34 22.12
C SER A 16 -4.21 -15.98 23.11
N ARG A 17 -3.11 -16.75 23.13
CA ARG A 17 -1.93 -16.46 23.96
C ARG A 17 -1.27 -15.13 23.57
N LEU A 18 -1.08 -14.86 22.26
CA LEU A 18 -0.55 -13.57 21.80
C LEU A 18 -1.45 -12.41 22.23
N LYS A 19 -2.76 -12.58 22.13
CA LYS A 19 -3.72 -11.57 22.57
C LYS A 19 -3.63 -11.30 24.08
N ALA A 20 -3.46 -12.34 24.90
CA ALA A 20 -3.24 -12.23 26.33
C ALA A 20 -1.95 -11.48 26.68
N LEU A 21 -0.91 -11.57 25.84
CA LEU A 21 0.33 -10.81 25.91
C LEU A 21 0.19 -9.36 25.45
N GLY A 22 -0.98 -8.94 24.97
CA GLY A 22 -1.26 -7.56 24.58
C GLY A 22 -1.19 -7.26 23.07
N PHE A 23 -0.92 -8.25 22.22
CA PHE A 23 -0.97 -8.05 20.77
C PHE A 23 -2.40 -7.74 20.33
N LYS A 24 -2.56 -6.72 19.46
CA LYS A 24 -3.88 -6.21 19.05
C LYS A 24 -4.25 -6.54 17.61
N GLY A 25 -3.31 -6.95 16.78
CA GLY A 25 -3.55 -7.21 15.36
C GLY A 25 -2.62 -8.28 14.81
N TRP A 26 -2.94 -8.77 13.60
CA TRP A 26 -2.21 -9.84 12.95
C TRP A 26 -1.72 -9.42 11.57
N ARG A 27 -0.45 -9.70 11.30
CA ARG A 27 0.07 -9.79 9.95
C ARG A 27 0.24 -11.27 9.60
N TRP A 28 -0.45 -11.71 8.56
CA TRP A 28 -0.37 -13.08 8.07
C TRP A 28 0.71 -13.17 7.00
N ASP A 29 1.76 -13.88 7.32
CA ASP A 29 2.86 -14.17 6.42
C ASP A 29 2.42 -15.19 5.36
N VAL A 30 2.94 -15.05 4.13
CA VAL A 30 2.68 -16.01 3.04
C VAL A 30 1.18 -16.37 2.90
N ALA A 31 0.31 -15.36 2.84
CA ALA A 31 -1.14 -15.56 2.86
C ALA A 31 -1.70 -16.34 1.65
N LYS A 32 -0.87 -16.64 0.65
CA LYS A 32 -1.18 -17.60 -0.43
C LYS A 32 -1.03 -19.07 -0.04
N GLY A 33 -0.46 -19.37 1.13
CA GLY A 33 -0.10 -20.73 1.54
C GLY A 33 -1.27 -21.67 1.76
N PHE A 34 -2.48 -21.12 2.04
CA PHE A 34 -3.70 -21.90 2.23
C PHE A 34 -4.96 -21.07 1.96
N ALA A 35 -6.12 -21.74 1.95
CA ALA A 35 -7.38 -21.10 1.57
C ALA A 35 -7.78 -19.95 2.53
N PRO A 36 -8.28 -18.81 2.00
CA PRO A 36 -8.57 -17.63 2.78
C PRO A 36 -9.64 -17.83 3.87
N VAL A 37 -10.52 -18.79 3.73
CA VAL A 37 -11.53 -19.14 4.73
C VAL A 37 -10.93 -19.47 6.11
N TYR A 38 -9.75 -20.08 6.16
CA TYR A 38 -9.09 -20.39 7.43
C TYR A 38 -8.57 -19.15 8.13
N PHE A 39 -8.07 -18.15 7.39
CA PHE A 39 -7.76 -16.83 7.98
C PHE A 39 -9.01 -16.21 8.59
N GLY A 40 -10.15 -16.25 7.88
CA GLY A 40 -11.43 -15.81 8.41
C GLY A 40 -11.80 -16.49 9.73
N ASN A 41 -11.66 -17.81 9.82
CA ASN A 41 -11.92 -18.59 11.04
C ASN A 41 -10.99 -18.18 12.21
N TYR A 42 -9.72 -17.89 11.91
CA TYR A 42 -8.75 -17.45 12.93
C TYR A 42 -9.00 -16.02 13.39
N ILE A 43 -9.35 -15.12 12.46
CA ILE A 43 -9.73 -13.75 12.75
C ILE A 43 -10.99 -13.73 13.63
N GLN A 44 -12.01 -14.51 13.28
CA GLN A 44 -13.24 -14.65 14.06
C GLN A 44 -12.95 -15.14 15.49
N ALA A 45 -12.09 -16.14 15.63
CA ALA A 45 -11.76 -16.71 16.94
C ALA A 45 -10.94 -15.73 17.80
N SER A 46 -10.02 -14.96 17.21
CA SER A 46 -9.09 -14.10 17.94
C SER A 46 -9.54 -12.64 18.06
N GLN A 47 -10.50 -12.17 17.23
CA GLN A 47 -11.04 -10.82 17.28
C GLN A 47 -9.96 -9.72 17.37
N PRO A 48 -9.05 -9.61 16.37
CA PRO A 48 -8.02 -8.58 16.37
C PRO A 48 -8.63 -7.19 16.10
N TYR A 49 -7.93 -6.13 16.53
CA TYR A 49 -8.26 -4.76 16.13
C TYR A 49 -8.07 -4.54 14.63
N TYR A 50 -7.02 -5.13 14.05
CA TYR A 50 -6.75 -5.11 12.62
C TYR A 50 -6.04 -6.40 12.18
N SER A 51 -6.27 -6.79 10.94
CA SER A 51 -5.67 -7.95 10.30
C SER A 51 -5.22 -7.59 8.89
N VAL A 52 -4.03 -8.00 8.49
CA VAL A 52 -3.50 -7.79 7.14
C VAL A 52 -2.78 -9.03 6.63
N GLY A 53 -3.07 -9.44 5.40
CA GLY A 53 -2.43 -10.58 4.75
C GLY A 53 -1.38 -10.16 3.74
N GLU A 54 -0.25 -10.87 3.77
CA GLU A 54 0.74 -10.79 2.70
C GLU A 54 0.34 -11.72 1.55
N ASN A 55 -0.70 -11.34 0.82
CA ASN A 55 -1.05 -12.01 -0.42
C ASN A 55 -0.23 -11.38 -1.56
N TRP A 56 0.96 -11.91 -1.81
CA TRP A 56 1.91 -11.36 -2.77
C TRP A 56 1.43 -11.52 -4.20
N ASP A 57 0.57 -10.63 -4.66
CA ASP A 57 0.04 -10.61 -6.02
C ASP A 57 -0.12 -9.19 -6.56
N GLY A 58 0.40 -8.93 -7.76
CA GLY A 58 0.28 -7.62 -8.43
C GLY A 58 -1.11 -7.36 -9.04
N ASN A 59 -2.05 -8.29 -8.96
CA ASN A 59 -3.39 -8.15 -9.49
C ASN A 59 -4.39 -7.76 -8.40
N ALA A 60 -4.95 -6.55 -8.49
CA ALA A 60 -5.89 -6.01 -7.50
C ALA A 60 -7.13 -6.91 -7.32
N THR A 61 -7.64 -7.53 -8.39
CA THR A 61 -8.78 -8.44 -8.32
C THR A 61 -8.45 -9.71 -7.52
N LYS A 62 -7.24 -10.24 -7.65
CA LYS A 62 -6.82 -11.39 -6.85
C LYS A 62 -6.67 -11.04 -5.38
N LEU A 63 -6.14 -9.84 -5.06
CA LEU A 63 -6.09 -9.33 -3.70
C LEU A 63 -7.49 -9.18 -3.11
N LYS A 64 -8.40 -8.56 -3.86
CA LYS A 64 -9.82 -8.45 -3.50
C LYS A 64 -10.44 -9.83 -3.23
N ASN A 65 -10.28 -10.79 -4.15
CA ASN A 65 -10.86 -12.12 -4.01
C ASN A 65 -10.32 -12.88 -2.79
N TRP A 66 -9.04 -12.66 -2.44
CA TRP A 66 -8.49 -13.22 -1.21
C TRP A 66 -9.14 -12.59 0.04
N ILE A 67 -9.31 -11.27 0.07
CA ILE A 67 -10.03 -10.57 1.15
C ILE A 67 -11.45 -11.09 1.26
N ASP A 68 -12.18 -11.19 0.17
CA ASP A 68 -13.55 -11.72 0.13
C ASP A 68 -13.61 -13.17 0.64
N GLY A 69 -12.62 -13.98 0.30
CA GLY A 69 -12.51 -15.35 0.78
C GLY A 69 -12.37 -15.47 2.30
N THR A 70 -11.88 -14.41 2.99
CA THR A 70 -11.84 -14.38 4.46
C THR A 70 -13.22 -14.18 5.10
N TYR A 71 -14.24 -13.78 4.31
CA TYR A 71 -15.65 -13.74 4.77
C TYR A 71 -16.33 -15.12 4.79
N ALA A 72 -15.84 -16.08 4.02
CA ALA A 72 -16.49 -17.38 3.80
C ALA A 72 -16.64 -18.23 5.09
N GLY A 73 -16.01 -17.84 6.20
CA GLY A 73 -16.20 -18.44 7.53
C GLY A 73 -17.50 -18.02 8.25
N GLY A 74 -18.44 -17.36 7.58
CA GLY A 74 -19.72 -16.92 8.18
C GLY A 74 -19.63 -15.60 8.95
N ILE A 75 -18.62 -14.80 8.71
CA ILE A 75 -18.38 -13.54 9.41
C ILE A 75 -19.13 -12.41 8.70
N ASN A 76 -20.24 -11.98 9.27
CA ASN A 76 -21.05 -10.85 8.75
C ASN A 76 -20.58 -9.47 9.23
N SER A 77 -19.35 -9.31 9.70
CA SER A 77 -18.87 -8.04 10.24
C SER A 77 -17.69 -7.50 9.44
N SER A 78 -17.79 -6.28 8.97
CA SER A 78 -16.70 -5.57 8.29
C SER A 78 -15.43 -5.41 9.14
N THR A 79 -15.56 -5.50 10.46
CA THR A 79 -14.46 -5.36 11.42
C THR A 79 -13.64 -6.63 11.61
N THR A 80 -14.11 -7.78 11.12
CA THR A 80 -13.47 -9.10 11.35
C THR A 80 -12.81 -9.68 10.10
N VAL A 81 -12.76 -8.93 9.01
CA VAL A 81 -12.18 -9.35 7.74
C VAL A 81 -10.75 -8.84 7.61
N SER A 82 -9.90 -9.65 6.98
CA SER A 82 -8.54 -9.21 6.72
C SER A 82 -8.48 -8.11 5.67
N GLY A 83 -7.58 -7.13 5.85
CA GLY A 83 -7.01 -6.36 4.75
C GLY A 83 -5.89 -7.14 4.08
N ALA A 84 -5.31 -6.57 3.04
CA ALA A 84 -4.12 -7.09 2.37
C ALA A 84 -3.13 -5.96 2.07
N PHE A 85 -1.83 -6.31 1.99
CA PHE A 85 -0.85 -5.39 1.41
C PHE A 85 -1.15 -5.18 -0.07
N ASP A 86 -1.22 -3.91 -0.49
CA ASP A 86 -1.54 -3.52 -1.86
C ASP A 86 -0.33 -3.66 -2.79
N PHE A 87 0.05 -4.88 -3.07
CA PHE A 87 1.11 -5.18 -4.03
C PHE A 87 0.77 -4.68 -5.44
N SER A 88 -0.51 -4.53 -5.77
CA SER A 88 -0.91 -4.01 -7.09
C SER A 88 -0.50 -2.55 -7.25
N THR A 89 -0.71 -1.70 -6.23
CA THR A 89 -0.21 -0.33 -6.22
C THR A 89 1.32 -0.28 -6.17
N TYR A 90 1.96 -1.12 -5.35
CA TYR A 90 3.42 -1.24 -5.28
C TYR A 90 4.04 -1.49 -6.66
N TYR A 91 3.63 -2.56 -7.36
CA TYR A 91 4.16 -2.90 -8.67
C TYR A 91 3.83 -1.85 -9.74
N THR A 92 2.67 -1.23 -9.67
CA THR A 92 2.30 -0.17 -10.61
C THR A 92 3.22 1.04 -10.44
N LEU A 93 3.43 1.52 -9.21
CA LEU A 93 4.34 2.64 -8.94
C LEU A 93 5.77 2.28 -9.31
N SER A 94 6.26 1.11 -8.91
CA SER A 94 7.62 0.67 -9.23
C SER A 94 7.85 0.64 -10.75
N LYS A 95 6.95 0.04 -11.53
CA LYS A 95 7.04 -0.01 -12.99
C LYS A 95 7.07 1.40 -13.63
N ILE A 96 6.40 2.36 -13.04
CA ILE A 96 6.38 3.75 -13.55
C ILE A 96 7.70 4.46 -13.27
N ILE A 97 8.22 4.39 -12.04
CA ILE A 97 9.28 5.32 -11.59
C ILE A 97 10.61 4.64 -11.25
N VAL A 98 10.69 3.30 -11.21
CA VAL A 98 11.93 2.60 -10.87
C VAL A 98 12.64 2.08 -12.10
N THR A 99 13.90 2.53 -12.29
CA THR A 99 14.87 1.81 -13.13
C THR A 99 15.76 0.98 -12.22
N SER A 100 15.83 -0.32 -12.46
CA SER A 100 16.59 -1.26 -11.65
C SER A 100 18.09 -0.94 -11.70
N THR A 101 18.76 -1.10 -10.56
CA THR A 101 20.23 -1.13 -10.49
C THR A 101 20.78 -2.50 -10.87
N GLU A 102 19.96 -3.54 -10.87
CA GLU A 102 20.33 -4.87 -11.33
C GLU A 102 20.27 -4.94 -12.85
N THR A 103 21.27 -5.55 -13.46
CA THR A 103 21.39 -5.65 -14.92
C THR A 103 21.61 -7.10 -15.36
N LYS A 104 21.16 -7.40 -16.58
CA LYS A 104 21.57 -8.58 -17.33
C LYS A 104 22.15 -8.09 -18.66
N ASP A 105 23.37 -8.54 -18.97
CA ASP A 105 24.11 -8.10 -20.18
C ASP A 105 24.23 -6.57 -20.28
N GLY A 106 24.36 -5.87 -19.13
CA GLY A 106 24.45 -4.41 -19.05
C GLY A 106 23.09 -3.67 -19.16
N ILE A 107 21.98 -4.39 -19.31
CA ILE A 107 20.64 -3.82 -19.43
C ILE A 107 19.92 -3.92 -18.08
N PRO A 108 19.34 -2.84 -17.53
CA PRO A 108 18.54 -2.90 -16.30
C PRO A 108 17.40 -3.93 -16.40
N LEU A 109 17.23 -4.75 -15.37
CA LEU A 109 16.15 -5.76 -15.31
C LEU A 109 14.76 -5.15 -15.30
N GLN A 110 14.65 -3.86 -14.93
CA GLN A 110 13.45 -3.05 -15.06
C GLN A 110 13.81 -1.63 -15.50
N MET A 111 13.10 -1.10 -16.47
CA MET A 111 13.18 0.29 -16.91
C MET A 111 11.92 1.03 -16.46
N ALA A 112 12.11 2.21 -15.86
CA ALA A 112 10.99 3.10 -15.54
C ALA A 112 10.26 3.51 -16.82
N THR A 113 8.94 3.30 -16.86
CA THR A 113 8.14 3.68 -18.03
C THR A 113 7.88 5.18 -18.07
N ASN A 114 7.93 5.87 -16.91
CA ASN A 114 7.50 7.26 -16.72
C ASN A 114 6.09 7.54 -17.29
N ASN A 115 5.28 6.50 -17.45
CA ASN A 115 3.91 6.60 -17.94
C ASN A 115 2.93 6.32 -16.80
N PHE A 116 2.29 7.38 -16.31
CA PHE A 116 1.38 7.33 -15.17
C PHE A 116 -0.04 6.88 -15.55
N SER A 117 -0.34 6.61 -16.83
CA SER A 117 -1.68 6.21 -17.26
C SER A 117 -2.20 4.96 -16.52
N SER A 118 -1.29 4.07 -16.11
CA SER A 118 -1.63 2.87 -15.34
C SER A 118 -2.11 3.13 -13.90
N LEU A 119 -1.98 4.37 -13.39
CA LEU A 119 -2.60 4.78 -12.12
C LEU A 119 -4.06 5.20 -12.27
N ASN A 120 -4.56 5.31 -13.50
CA ASN A 120 -5.93 5.65 -13.83
C ASN A 120 -6.67 4.43 -14.38
N ASN A 121 -7.63 3.94 -13.63
CA ASN A 121 -8.53 2.87 -14.08
C ASN A 121 -9.90 3.49 -14.39
N SER A 122 -10.09 3.93 -15.64
CA SER A 122 -11.35 4.50 -16.13
C SER A 122 -11.90 5.64 -15.24
N GLY A 123 -11.03 6.56 -14.83
CA GLY A 123 -11.36 7.70 -13.96
C GLY A 123 -11.22 7.43 -12.47
N SER A 124 -11.02 6.17 -12.08
CA SER A 124 -10.77 5.77 -10.68
C SER A 124 -9.29 5.48 -10.44
N MET A 125 -8.86 5.57 -9.20
CA MET A 125 -7.53 5.17 -8.76
C MET A 125 -7.30 3.68 -9.04
N ALA A 126 -6.16 3.33 -9.63
CA ALA A 126 -5.76 1.93 -9.82
C ALA A 126 -5.29 1.29 -8.51
N GLY A 127 -5.16 -0.04 -8.51
CA GLY A 127 -4.73 -0.82 -7.36
C GLY A 127 -5.87 -1.26 -6.45
N LEU A 128 -5.54 -1.97 -5.37
CA LEU A 128 -6.53 -2.46 -4.40
C LEU A 128 -7.23 -1.29 -3.69
N ALA A 129 -6.49 -0.25 -3.32
CA ALA A 129 -7.04 0.95 -2.69
C ALA A 129 -8.05 1.69 -3.57
N GLY A 130 -7.97 1.54 -4.89
CA GLY A 130 -8.93 2.11 -5.85
C GLY A 130 -10.16 1.24 -6.10
N GLN A 131 -10.21 0.01 -5.59
CA GLN A 131 -11.39 -0.83 -5.70
C GLN A 131 -12.47 -0.34 -4.74
N PHE A 132 -13.71 -0.26 -5.24
CA PHE A 132 -14.82 0.22 -4.43
C PHE A 132 -14.99 -0.59 -3.13
N GLY A 133 -14.97 0.11 -1.99
CA GLY A 133 -15.11 -0.48 -0.66
C GLY A 133 -13.88 -1.22 -0.12
N TYR A 134 -12.73 -1.19 -0.82
CA TYR A 134 -11.52 -1.88 -0.37
C TYR A 134 -10.39 -0.96 0.11
N ALA A 135 -10.53 0.35 0.01
CA ALA A 135 -9.49 1.29 0.43
C ALA A 135 -9.11 1.16 1.91
N GLU A 136 -10.09 0.89 2.79
CA GLU A 136 -9.87 0.63 4.22
C GLU A 136 -9.20 -0.72 4.52
N LYS A 137 -9.11 -1.60 3.53
CA LYS A 137 -8.50 -2.93 3.61
C LYS A 137 -7.19 -3.01 2.85
N ALA A 138 -6.84 -1.94 2.13
CA ALA A 138 -5.65 -1.85 1.32
C ALA A 138 -4.51 -1.19 2.11
N VAL A 139 -3.53 -1.97 2.56
CA VAL A 139 -2.31 -1.45 3.16
C VAL A 139 -1.33 -1.10 2.04
N THR A 140 -1.29 0.20 1.69
CA THR A 140 -0.37 0.70 0.67
C THR A 140 1.04 0.87 1.24
N PHE A 141 2.06 0.57 0.46
CA PHE A 141 3.46 0.62 0.89
C PHE A 141 4.39 0.97 -0.29
N VAL A 142 5.58 1.43 0.03
CA VAL A 142 6.64 1.74 -0.97
C VAL A 142 7.60 0.56 -1.08
N ASP A 143 8.17 0.11 0.03
CA ASP A 143 8.92 -1.13 0.14
C ASP A 143 8.61 -1.82 1.47
N ASN A 144 9.02 -3.07 1.58
CA ASN A 144 9.04 -3.86 2.80
C ASN A 144 10.38 -4.62 2.91
N HIS A 145 10.51 -5.45 3.95
CA HIS A 145 11.72 -6.22 4.24
C HIS A 145 12.06 -7.30 3.19
N ASP A 146 11.18 -7.57 2.24
CA ASP A 146 11.39 -8.50 1.13
C ASP A 146 11.58 -7.77 -0.20
N THR A 147 10.79 -6.72 -0.46
CA THR A 147 10.85 -6.01 -1.74
C THR A 147 12.08 -5.12 -1.88
N PHE A 148 12.65 -4.60 -0.77
CA PHE A 148 13.74 -3.62 -0.80
C PHE A 148 15.04 -4.14 -1.45
N VAL A 149 15.22 -5.44 -1.57
CA VAL A 149 16.37 -6.05 -2.25
C VAL A 149 16.10 -6.41 -3.71
N GLY A 150 14.83 -6.38 -4.14
CA GLY A 150 14.44 -6.74 -5.50
C GLY A 150 14.74 -5.67 -6.55
N LYS A 151 14.60 -6.05 -7.82
CA LYS A 151 14.78 -5.14 -8.97
C LYS A 151 13.76 -3.99 -9.00
N GLU A 152 12.63 -4.17 -8.35
CA GLU A 152 11.54 -3.20 -8.23
C GLU A 152 11.71 -2.24 -7.04
N ALA A 153 12.76 -2.40 -6.22
CA ALA A 153 13.01 -1.61 -5.03
C ALA A 153 13.14 -0.11 -5.33
N PHE A 154 12.54 0.71 -4.48
CA PHE A 154 12.62 2.16 -4.62
C PHE A 154 13.93 2.69 -4.04
N LEU A 155 14.62 3.54 -4.79
CA LEU A 155 15.90 4.12 -4.42
C LEU A 155 15.94 5.62 -4.73
N GLY A 156 16.74 6.36 -3.94
CA GLY A 156 16.98 7.77 -4.16
C GLY A 156 15.67 8.59 -4.21
N ASN A 157 15.59 9.51 -5.15
CA ASN A 157 14.44 10.40 -5.32
C ASN A 157 13.12 9.70 -5.70
N ASN A 158 13.14 8.41 -6.00
CA ASN A 158 11.91 7.65 -6.26
C ASN A 158 11.15 7.33 -4.96
N ILE A 159 11.85 7.28 -3.83
CA ILE A 159 11.25 7.03 -2.51
C ILE A 159 10.24 8.13 -2.14
N PRO A 160 10.61 9.44 -2.07
CA PRO A 160 9.64 10.48 -1.74
C PRO A 160 8.53 10.62 -2.78
N LYS A 161 8.76 10.34 -4.07
CA LYS A 161 7.70 10.33 -5.09
C LYS A 161 6.64 9.27 -4.80
N ALA A 162 7.05 8.05 -4.43
CA ALA A 162 6.13 6.97 -4.08
C ALA A 162 5.36 7.28 -2.79
N TYR A 163 6.03 7.84 -1.77
CA TYR A 163 5.36 8.31 -0.56
C TYR A 163 4.40 9.47 -0.83
N ALA A 164 4.71 10.39 -1.76
CA ALA A 164 3.77 11.43 -2.16
C ALA A 164 2.46 10.82 -2.67
N TYR A 165 2.53 9.71 -3.42
CA TYR A 165 1.33 9.00 -3.85
C TYR A 165 0.58 8.38 -2.67
N ILE A 166 1.19 7.44 -1.93
CA ILE A 166 0.47 6.66 -0.92
C ILE A 166 0.01 7.47 0.30
N LEU A 167 0.70 8.56 0.65
CA LEU A 167 0.35 9.40 1.80
C LEU A 167 -0.71 10.47 1.48
N THR A 168 -0.91 10.82 0.20
CA THR A 168 -1.96 11.76 -0.21
C THR A 168 -3.24 11.06 -0.71
N HIS A 169 -3.21 9.76 -0.97
CA HIS A 169 -4.32 8.98 -1.53
C HIS A 169 -5.04 8.12 -0.48
N PRO A 170 -6.25 7.60 -0.80
CA PRO A 170 -6.94 6.58 0.00
C PRO A 170 -6.07 5.36 0.27
N GLY A 171 -6.50 4.55 1.23
CA GLY A 171 -5.76 3.39 1.72
C GLY A 171 -5.12 3.63 3.07
N ILE A 172 -4.48 2.59 3.60
CA ILE A 172 -3.75 2.62 4.88
C ILE A 172 -2.25 2.61 4.57
N PRO A 173 -1.59 3.77 4.55
CA PRO A 173 -0.18 3.84 4.18
C PRO A 173 0.72 3.25 5.26
N CYS A 174 1.66 2.41 4.84
CA CYS A 174 2.70 1.81 5.67
C CYS A 174 4.06 2.41 5.30
N VAL A 175 4.76 2.96 6.29
CA VAL A 175 6.11 3.54 6.12
C VAL A 175 7.15 2.48 6.44
N PHE A 176 8.06 2.23 5.51
CA PHE A 176 9.18 1.31 5.69
C PHE A 176 10.29 1.98 6.49
N ALA A 177 10.64 1.40 7.64
CA ALA A 177 11.59 1.98 8.58
C ALA A 177 12.96 2.34 7.96
N PRO A 178 13.58 1.51 7.10
CA PRO A 178 14.83 1.90 6.41
C PRO A 178 14.70 3.15 5.54
N HIS A 179 13.57 3.38 4.90
CA HIS A 179 13.35 4.62 4.16
C HIS A 179 13.27 5.84 5.08
N TYR A 180 12.66 5.67 6.25
CA TYR A 180 12.49 6.76 7.20
C TYR A 180 13.80 7.10 7.91
N TYR A 181 14.48 6.11 8.49
CA TYR A 181 15.68 6.33 9.33
C TYR A 181 16.98 6.39 8.55
N GLY A 182 17.01 5.90 7.32
CA GLY A 182 18.26 5.78 6.55
C GLY A 182 19.13 4.61 7.02
N GLY A 183 20.40 4.65 6.63
CA GLY A 183 21.37 3.60 6.94
C GLY A 183 21.53 2.55 5.83
N SER A 184 22.33 1.53 6.10
CA SER A 184 22.60 0.43 5.18
C SER A 184 21.99 -0.86 5.70
N TYR A 185 21.30 -1.58 4.83
CA TYR A 185 20.63 -2.84 5.15
C TYR A 185 20.99 -3.90 4.13
N THR A 186 21.31 -5.10 4.59
CA THR A 186 21.69 -6.23 3.77
C THR A 186 20.74 -7.40 3.96
N LYS A 187 20.27 -7.98 2.86
CA LYS A 187 19.48 -9.21 2.82
C LYS A 187 19.83 -9.97 1.55
N ASP A 188 19.98 -11.29 1.63
CA ASP A 188 20.25 -12.18 0.50
C ASP A 188 21.44 -11.74 -0.36
N GLY A 189 22.49 -11.19 0.27
CA GLY A 189 23.69 -10.68 -0.39
C GLY A 189 23.52 -9.31 -1.07
N VAL A 190 22.33 -8.72 -1.05
CA VAL A 190 22.06 -7.39 -1.61
C VAL A 190 22.08 -6.34 -0.50
N THR A 191 22.92 -5.31 -0.65
CA THR A 191 22.96 -4.16 0.27
C THR A 191 22.31 -2.95 -0.36
N ARG A 192 21.42 -2.30 0.39
CA ARG A 192 20.81 -1.01 0.04
C ARG A 192 21.23 0.04 1.05
N ASN A 193 21.68 1.20 0.55
CA ASN A 193 22.06 2.34 1.38
C ASN A 193 21.08 3.48 1.15
N TYR A 194 20.41 3.90 2.22
CA TYR A 194 19.41 4.97 2.22
C TYR A 194 19.96 6.29 2.79
N GLY A 195 21.27 6.39 3.01
CA GLY A 195 21.93 7.59 3.52
C GLY A 195 21.37 8.02 4.88
N THR A 196 20.92 9.27 4.98
CA THR A 196 20.28 9.85 6.18
C THR A 196 18.79 9.58 6.26
N GLY A 197 18.23 8.84 5.30
CA GLY A 197 16.80 8.57 5.19
C GLY A 197 16.00 9.74 4.63
N TYR A 198 14.68 9.56 4.59
CA TYR A 198 13.71 10.48 4.00
C TYR A 198 12.69 10.98 5.03
N ALA A 199 13.04 10.96 6.33
CA ALA A 199 12.16 11.36 7.43
C ALA A 199 11.56 12.75 7.22
N THR A 200 12.33 13.71 6.71
CA THR A 200 11.86 15.09 6.48
C THR A 200 10.69 15.12 5.50
N ASP A 201 10.81 14.46 4.35
CA ASP A 201 9.77 14.46 3.31
C ASP A 201 8.56 13.62 3.75
N ILE A 202 8.82 12.44 4.36
CA ILE A 202 7.75 11.58 4.87
C ILE A 202 6.93 12.30 5.94
N ASN A 203 7.59 12.99 6.89
CA ASN A 203 6.91 13.76 7.94
C ASN A 203 6.06 14.90 7.37
N LYS A 204 6.54 15.61 6.35
CA LYS A 204 5.74 16.65 5.67
C LYS A 204 4.48 16.04 5.05
N LEU A 205 4.60 14.92 4.33
CA LEU A 205 3.47 14.24 3.72
C LEU A 205 2.49 13.67 4.76
N MET A 206 3.00 13.12 5.86
CA MET A 206 2.18 12.66 6.99
C MET A 206 1.45 13.83 7.67
N ALA A 207 2.11 14.98 7.81
CA ALA A 207 1.49 16.19 8.35
C ALA A 207 0.38 16.69 7.42
N ILE A 208 0.60 16.74 6.10
CA ILE A 208 -0.43 17.06 5.10
C ILE A 208 -1.62 16.11 5.27
N ARG A 209 -1.40 14.79 5.24
CA ARG A 209 -2.46 13.79 5.43
C ARG A 209 -3.27 14.04 6.70
N LYS A 210 -2.59 14.29 7.81
CA LYS A 210 -3.23 14.51 9.12
C LYS A 210 -4.03 15.83 9.16
N THR A 211 -3.42 16.94 8.72
CA THR A 211 -4.03 18.27 8.84
C THR A 211 -5.18 18.47 7.85
N THR A 212 -5.11 17.87 6.67
CA THR A 212 -6.17 17.92 5.66
C THR A 212 -7.26 16.88 5.87
N GLY A 213 -7.07 15.92 6.79
CA GLY A 213 -8.04 14.88 7.11
C GLY A 213 -8.15 13.77 6.06
N ILE A 214 -7.12 13.60 5.20
CA ILE A 214 -7.08 12.48 4.25
C ILE A 214 -7.06 11.16 5.02
N ASN A 215 -7.88 10.22 4.59
CA ASN A 215 -8.07 8.92 5.22
C ASN A 215 -8.37 7.84 4.16
N ALA A 216 -8.73 6.63 4.60
CA ALA A 216 -9.02 5.52 3.69
C ALA A 216 -10.26 5.73 2.81
N TYR A 217 -11.18 6.60 3.22
CA TYR A 217 -12.41 6.91 2.49
C TYR A 217 -12.32 8.18 1.64
N SER A 218 -11.16 8.80 1.58
CA SER A 218 -10.94 10.01 0.77
C SER A 218 -11.23 9.74 -0.70
N ASN A 219 -11.74 10.75 -1.40
CA ASN A 219 -12.08 10.64 -2.81
C ASN A 219 -10.99 11.28 -3.68
N VAL A 220 -10.66 10.63 -4.78
CA VAL A 220 -9.64 11.07 -5.75
C VAL A 220 -10.31 11.43 -7.06
N THR A 221 -10.05 12.64 -7.54
CA THR A 221 -10.33 13.05 -8.92
C THR A 221 -9.03 13.16 -9.68
N ILE A 222 -8.75 12.21 -10.58
CA ILE A 222 -7.57 12.23 -11.42
C ILE A 222 -7.78 13.25 -12.53
N ASP A 223 -6.95 14.30 -12.56
CA ASP A 223 -6.95 15.33 -13.59
C ASP A 223 -6.07 14.91 -14.78
N ARG A 224 -4.87 14.42 -14.50
CA ARG A 224 -3.92 13.96 -15.51
C ARG A 224 -3.28 12.63 -15.06
N ALA A 225 -3.20 11.68 -15.98
CA ALA A 225 -2.43 10.46 -15.81
C ALA A 225 -1.90 10.03 -17.18
N GLU A 226 -0.69 10.46 -17.51
CA GLU A 226 -0.09 10.31 -18.84
C GLU A 226 1.44 10.16 -18.74
N ALA A 227 2.10 10.07 -19.88
CA ALA A 227 3.57 10.04 -19.89
C ALA A 227 4.13 11.31 -19.24
N GLY A 228 4.97 11.13 -18.22
CA GLY A 228 5.65 12.24 -17.51
C GLY A 228 4.80 13.03 -16.51
N LEU A 229 3.52 12.72 -16.34
CA LEU A 229 2.66 13.49 -15.43
C LEU A 229 1.54 12.64 -14.82
N TYR A 230 1.48 12.67 -13.50
CA TYR A 230 0.29 12.35 -12.72
C TYR A 230 -0.14 13.58 -11.93
N ALA A 231 -1.42 13.91 -11.97
CA ALA A 231 -1.99 15.00 -11.20
C ALA A 231 -3.41 14.64 -10.75
N ALA A 232 -3.72 14.93 -9.49
CA ALA A 232 -5.01 14.60 -8.91
C ALA A 232 -5.41 15.59 -7.82
N TYR A 233 -6.72 15.72 -7.64
CA TYR A 233 -7.35 16.42 -6.53
C TYR A 233 -7.89 15.41 -5.53
N ILE A 234 -7.62 15.62 -4.25
CA ILE A 234 -8.04 14.74 -3.17
C ILE A 234 -9.03 15.48 -2.27
N LYS A 235 -10.20 14.87 -2.05
CA LYS A 235 -11.24 15.31 -1.11
C LYS A 235 -11.23 14.42 0.12
N LYS A 236 -11.62 14.92 1.30
CA LYS A 236 -11.76 14.07 2.51
C LYS A 236 -12.76 12.96 2.29
N SER A 237 -13.88 13.29 1.62
CA SER A 237 -14.96 12.36 1.26
C SER A 237 -15.52 12.68 -0.11
N ALA A 238 -16.31 11.79 -0.69
CA ALA A 238 -16.99 12.01 -1.96
C ALA A 238 -18.04 13.13 -1.89
N SER A 239 -18.57 13.44 -0.70
CA SER A 239 -19.59 14.49 -0.49
C SER A 239 -19.01 15.90 -0.37
N ASP A 240 -17.70 16.04 -0.19
CA ASP A 240 -17.10 17.39 -0.08
C ASP A 240 -17.13 18.12 -1.42
N ALA A 241 -17.46 19.42 -1.38
CA ALA A 241 -17.47 20.25 -2.60
C ALA A 241 -16.06 20.46 -3.14
N GLU A 242 -15.12 20.79 -2.27
CA GLU A 242 -13.78 21.21 -2.64
C GLU A 242 -12.71 20.16 -2.26
N PRO A 243 -11.64 20.03 -3.07
CA PRO A 243 -10.49 19.23 -2.69
C PRO A 243 -9.72 19.88 -1.55
N VAL A 244 -9.03 19.06 -0.77
CA VAL A 244 -8.16 19.50 0.35
C VAL A 244 -6.67 19.36 0.01
N VAL A 245 -6.34 18.58 -1.00
CA VAL A 245 -4.98 18.43 -1.55
C VAL A 245 -5.04 18.36 -3.06
N ALA A 246 -4.11 19.04 -3.70
CA ALA A 246 -3.75 18.87 -5.10
C ALA A 246 -2.33 18.28 -5.15
N VAL A 247 -2.18 17.13 -5.79
CA VAL A 247 -0.89 16.41 -5.87
C VAL A 247 -0.43 16.31 -7.31
N LYS A 248 0.88 16.49 -7.51
CA LYS A 248 1.53 16.35 -8.81
C LYS A 248 2.78 15.48 -8.66
N ILE A 249 2.93 14.48 -9.52
CA ILE A 249 4.08 13.59 -9.59
C ILE A 249 4.55 13.50 -11.05
N GLY A 250 5.84 13.57 -11.27
CA GLY A 250 6.45 13.50 -12.60
C GLY A 250 7.12 14.82 -13.02
N PRO A 251 7.91 14.81 -14.12
CA PRO A 251 8.73 15.95 -14.53
C PRO A 251 7.94 17.07 -15.22
N TYR A 252 6.77 16.77 -15.83
CA TYR A 252 6.05 17.79 -16.61
C TYR A 252 5.27 18.74 -15.72
N SER A 253 5.11 19.98 -16.21
CA SER A 253 4.39 21.04 -15.52
C SER A 253 2.89 20.75 -15.46
N TRP A 254 2.28 21.19 -14.37
CA TRP A 254 0.84 21.17 -14.18
C TRP A 254 0.44 22.38 -13.35
N THR A 255 -0.59 23.06 -13.76
CA THR A 255 -1.17 24.18 -13.00
C THR A 255 -2.53 23.72 -12.49
N PRO A 256 -2.71 23.50 -11.18
CA PRO A 256 -4.00 23.12 -10.64
C PRO A 256 -5.00 24.25 -10.77
N SER A 257 -6.25 23.91 -11.08
CA SER A 257 -7.38 24.84 -10.99
C SER A 257 -7.82 24.91 -9.53
N LEU A 258 -7.32 25.88 -8.79
CA LEU A 258 -7.53 26.04 -7.36
C LEU A 258 -8.27 27.35 -7.09
N GLY A 259 -9.20 27.31 -6.11
CA GLY A 259 -9.81 28.52 -5.55
C GLY A 259 -8.80 29.33 -4.72
N THR A 260 -9.29 30.28 -3.95
CA THR A 260 -8.46 31.07 -3.03
C THR A 260 -8.11 30.25 -1.76
N GLY A 261 -6.95 30.57 -1.16
CA GLY A 261 -6.54 29.98 0.13
C GLY A 261 -5.66 28.72 0.04
N TRP A 262 -5.19 28.35 -1.14
CA TRP A 262 -4.22 27.27 -1.30
C TRP A 262 -2.79 27.70 -0.98
N ILE A 263 -2.03 26.78 -0.36
CA ILE A 263 -0.60 26.92 -0.11
C ILE A 263 0.13 25.94 -1.03
N LEU A 264 1.07 26.43 -1.82
CA LEU A 264 1.90 25.63 -2.75
C LEU A 264 3.18 25.16 -2.06
#